data_90118f3cd96793a28ab43a35ddb7a273
#
_entry.id   90118f3cd96793a28ab43a35ddb7a273
#
_cell.length_a   1.000
_cell.length_b   1.000
_cell.length_c   1.000
_cell.angle_alpha   90.00
_cell.angle_beta   90.00
_cell.angle_gamma   90.00
#
_symmetry.space_group_name_H-M   'P 1'
#
loop_
_entity.id
_entity.type
_entity.pdbx_description
1 polymer ?
#
loop_
_entity_poly.entity_id
_entity_poly.type
_entity_poly.pdbx_seq_one_letter_code
_entity_poly.pdbx_strand_id
1 'polypeptide(L)'
;LKKENIVWSEKTNFDFVNIFDIQDDFSNKILSELQVNTLLGEGKTSLSKYFPSFELYTKYLNVHSLWTEFNPESNTKAWKILEDLEKEIPNNTQVNYVKVNLIMQTIWLGLSNNPKVDEQKMITLSNENLKNRGNFDDYATKAIVELWHGSKDCKLVVDLMDKSLDLGKYRGNLYPASAVYSHCGEYDKALSSARLGLELLPNDPRWVITSSLVSTLFKMSKFKEVVEELEKNINAPDVGGLILGVYTASQIELGNMNKAKKMFSRIQKNGRLKKSIIKTRMFPKGDTADRLIDSLEKIGPIPD
;
A
#
# COMPACT_ATOMS: atom_id res chain seq x y z
N LEU A 1 29.06 2.14 23.02
CA LEU A 1 28.14 3.25 22.69
C LEU A 1 28.79 4.05 21.56
N LYS A 2 28.27 3.91 20.32
CA LYS A 2 28.63 4.79 19.21
C LYS A 2 28.09 6.18 19.56
N LYS A 3 28.94 7.21 19.49
CA LYS A 3 28.50 8.60 19.59
C LYS A 3 27.49 8.88 18.50
N GLU A 4 26.24 9.08 18.86
CA GLU A 4 25.23 9.62 17.96
C GLU A 4 25.61 11.09 17.70
N ASN A 5 25.99 11.39 16.46
CA ASN A 5 26.24 12.76 16.05
C ASN A 5 24.89 13.41 15.74
N ILE A 6 24.55 14.49 16.44
CA ILE A 6 23.42 15.34 16.06
C ILE A 6 23.81 15.99 14.75
N VAL A 7 23.10 15.62 13.68
CA VAL A 7 23.35 16.13 12.32
C VAL A 7 22.77 17.52 12.16
N TRP A 8 21.65 17.80 12.83
CA TRP A 8 20.99 19.10 12.81
C TRP A 8 20.09 19.27 14.05
N SER A 9 19.99 20.49 14.56
CA SER A 9 19.04 20.84 15.61
C SER A 9 18.65 22.31 15.50
N GLU A 10 17.36 22.61 15.55
CA GLU A 10 16.82 23.97 15.57
C GLU A 10 15.69 24.07 16.59
N LYS A 11 15.62 25.21 17.27
CA LYS A 11 14.56 25.52 18.23
C LYS A 11 13.74 26.67 17.68
N THR A 12 12.48 26.43 17.38
CA THR A 12 11.57 27.44 16.85
C THR A 12 10.38 27.61 17.80
N ASN A 13 10.01 28.87 18.08
CA ASN A 13 8.80 29.19 18.83
C ASN A 13 7.64 29.40 17.86
N PHE A 14 6.50 28.75 18.13
CA PHE A 14 5.37 28.70 17.22
C PHE A 14 4.19 29.54 17.74
N ASP A 15 3.51 30.19 16.80
CA ASP A 15 2.15 30.63 16.99
C ASP A 15 1.21 29.66 16.25
N PHE A 16 0.25 29.04 16.94
CA PHE A 16 -0.55 27.93 16.41
C PHE A 16 -1.39 28.29 15.16
N VAL A 17 -1.45 29.56 14.81
CA VAL A 17 -2.23 30.05 13.65
C VAL A 17 -1.55 29.69 12.31
N ASN A 18 -0.23 29.48 12.30
CA ASN A 18 0.56 29.26 11.07
C ASN A 18 1.27 27.89 11.02
N ILE A 19 0.72 26.87 11.68
CA ILE A 19 1.38 25.56 11.80
C ILE A 19 1.67 24.90 10.44
N PHE A 20 0.87 25.17 9.40
CA PHE A 20 1.09 24.65 8.05
C PHE A 20 2.28 25.30 7.37
N ASP A 21 2.41 26.63 7.50
CA ASP A 21 3.56 27.38 6.95
C ASP A 21 4.85 26.94 7.66
N ILE A 22 4.76 26.69 8.96
CA ILE A 22 5.87 26.19 9.78
C ILE A 22 6.26 24.78 9.38
N GLN A 23 5.28 23.88 9.15
CA GLN A 23 5.55 22.51 8.70
C GLN A 23 6.25 22.52 7.34
N ASP A 24 5.82 23.39 6.42
CA ASP A 24 6.43 23.52 5.11
C ASP A 24 7.85 24.11 5.20
N ASP A 25 8.06 25.16 5.97
CA ASP A 25 9.38 25.77 6.20
C ASP A 25 10.35 24.84 6.92
N PHE A 26 9.88 24.08 7.93
CA PHE A 26 10.66 23.14 8.69
C PHE A 26 11.07 21.93 7.83
N SER A 27 10.16 21.40 7.06
CA SER A 27 10.43 20.32 6.11
C SER A 27 11.44 20.76 5.05
N ASN A 28 11.31 21.99 4.52
CA ASN A 28 12.25 22.57 3.57
C ASN A 28 13.64 22.74 4.15
N LYS A 29 13.74 23.24 5.40
CA LYS A 29 15.03 23.40 6.09
C LYS A 29 15.70 22.06 6.33
N ILE A 30 14.98 21.06 6.85
CA ILE A 30 15.53 19.71 7.06
C ILE A 30 16.06 19.13 5.74
N LEU A 31 15.29 19.19 4.68
CA LEU A 31 15.69 18.66 3.37
C LEU A 31 16.91 19.42 2.81
N SER A 32 16.97 20.72 3.01
CA SER A 32 18.10 21.57 2.62
C SER A 32 19.37 21.22 3.40
N GLU A 33 19.28 21.12 4.72
CA GLU A 33 20.42 20.85 5.62
C GLU A 33 20.97 19.43 5.46
N LEU A 34 20.09 18.45 5.18
CA LEU A 34 20.50 17.07 4.96
C LEU A 34 21.03 16.84 3.53
N GLN A 35 21.07 17.87 2.65
CA GLN A 35 21.43 17.74 1.24
C GLN A 35 20.72 16.57 0.56
N VAL A 36 19.54 16.24 1.03
CA VAL A 36 18.69 15.23 0.40
C VAL A 36 18.27 15.80 -0.94
N ASN A 37 19.06 15.51 -1.96
CA ASN A 37 18.63 15.64 -3.35
C ASN A 37 17.35 14.85 -3.46
N THR A 38 16.25 15.57 -3.54
CA THR A 38 14.91 15.05 -3.48
C THR A 38 14.64 14.17 -4.71
N LEU A 39 14.92 12.88 -4.58
CA LEU A 39 14.17 11.85 -5.32
C LEU A 39 12.65 11.96 -5.03
N LEU A 40 12.31 12.82 -4.12
CA LEU A 40 10.99 13.28 -3.73
C LEU A 40 10.72 14.55 -4.52
N GLY A 41 10.18 14.41 -5.72
CA GLY A 41 9.82 15.54 -6.59
C GLY A 41 9.13 16.68 -5.84
N GLU A 42 9.22 17.89 -6.33
CA GLU A 42 8.59 19.10 -5.81
C GLU A 42 7.05 19.01 -5.80
N GLY A 43 6.52 18.09 -5.01
CA GLY A 43 5.08 17.92 -4.76
C GLY A 43 4.63 18.63 -3.50
N LYS A 44 5.20 19.81 -3.20
CA LYS A 44 4.73 20.65 -2.09
C LYS A 44 3.49 21.41 -2.47
N THR A 45 2.38 20.73 -2.53
CA THR A 45 1.10 21.41 -2.30
C THR A 45 0.99 21.58 -0.80
N SER A 46 1.13 22.83 -0.33
CA SER A 46 0.84 23.16 1.07
C SER A 46 -0.49 22.54 1.46
N LEU A 47 -0.50 21.71 2.51
CA LEU A 47 -1.71 21.06 3.01
C LEU A 47 -2.75 22.09 3.45
N SER A 48 -2.33 23.33 3.78
CA SER A 48 -3.19 24.47 4.07
C SER A 48 -4.17 24.81 2.95
N LYS A 49 -3.85 24.46 1.68
CA LYS A 49 -4.79 24.65 0.55
C LYS A 49 -6.03 23.77 0.63
N TYR A 50 -5.94 22.66 1.34
CA TYR A 50 -7.00 21.67 1.41
C TYR A 50 -7.79 21.72 2.72
N PHE A 51 -7.21 22.27 3.79
CA PHE A 51 -7.80 22.28 5.12
C PHE A 51 -7.80 23.69 5.70
N PRO A 52 -8.97 24.30 5.90
CA PRO A 52 -9.09 25.67 6.42
C PRO A 52 -8.70 25.79 7.91
N SER A 53 -8.52 24.67 8.63
CA SER A 53 -8.04 24.68 10.02
C SER A 53 -7.18 23.46 10.35
N PHE A 54 -6.30 23.60 11.32
CA PHE A 54 -5.50 22.51 11.87
C PHE A 54 -6.35 21.38 12.45
N GLU A 55 -7.50 21.70 13.03
CA GLU A 55 -8.43 20.69 13.55
C GLU A 55 -8.93 19.78 12.42
N LEU A 56 -9.37 20.33 11.31
CA LEU A 56 -9.82 19.56 10.14
C LEU A 56 -8.70 18.70 9.54
N TYR A 57 -7.50 19.25 9.48
CA TYR A 57 -6.32 18.49 9.06
C TYR A 57 -6.03 17.32 10.01
N THR A 58 -6.12 17.52 11.32
CA THR A 58 -5.92 16.46 12.31
C THR A 58 -7.00 15.37 12.20
N LYS A 59 -8.26 15.74 11.96
CA LYS A 59 -9.33 14.77 11.65
C LYS A 59 -8.98 13.95 10.40
N TYR A 60 -8.50 14.59 9.34
CA TYR A 60 -8.05 13.90 8.11
C TYR A 60 -6.90 12.92 8.39
N LEU A 61 -5.88 13.34 9.14
CA LEU A 61 -4.76 12.46 9.52
C LEU A 61 -5.24 11.26 10.33
N ASN A 62 -6.22 11.45 11.20
CA ASN A 62 -6.80 10.37 11.99
C ASN A 62 -7.54 9.36 11.09
N VAL A 63 -8.35 9.83 10.12
CA VAL A 63 -8.96 8.94 9.11
C VAL A 63 -7.90 8.17 8.35
N HIS A 64 -6.84 8.84 7.91
CA HIS A 64 -5.73 8.20 7.19
C HIS A 64 -5.02 7.14 8.04
N SER A 65 -4.75 7.42 9.31
CA SER A 65 -4.16 6.47 10.25
C SER A 65 -5.03 5.23 10.43
N LEU A 66 -6.33 5.42 10.70
CA LEU A 66 -7.29 4.34 10.88
C LEU A 66 -7.45 3.50 9.60
N TRP A 67 -7.52 4.14 8.44
CA TRP A 67 -7.53 3.44 7.16
C TRP A 67 -6.30 2.54 7.01
N THR A 68 -5.13 3.02 7.40
CA THR A 68 -3.91 2.22 7.28
C THR A 68 -3.87 0.99 8.20
N GLU A 69 -4.70 0.87 9.24
CA GLU A 69 -4.75 -0.31 10.11
C GLU A 69 -5.38 -1.55 9.45
N PHE A 70 -6.17 -1.36 8.42
CA PHE A 70 -6.76 -2.40 7.58
C PHE A 70 -7.53 -3.50 8.36
N ASN A 71 -8.42 -3.09 9.26
CA ASN A 71 -9.30 -3.99 10.00
C ASN A 71 -10.73 -3.43 10.10
N PRO A 72 -11.76 -4.25 10.42
CA PRO A 72 -13.15 -3.82 10.47
C PRO A 72 -13.44 -2.69 11.48
N GLU A 73 -12.82 -2.74 12.65
CA GLU A 73 -13.05 -1.76 13.70
C GLU A 73 -12.54 -0.38 13.31
N SER A 74 -11.30 -0.31 12.83
CA SER A 74 -10.68 0.93 12.37
C SER A 74 -11.37 1.49 11.13
N ASN A 75 -11.84 0.62 10.21
CA ASN A 75 -12.64 1.04 9.07
C ASN A 75 -13.93 1.74 9.51
N THR A 76 -14.66 1.17 10.45
CA THR A 76 -15.89 1.77 10.98
C THR A 76 -15.63 3.12 11.67
N LYS A 77 -14.56 3.23 12.47
CA LYS A 77 -14.16 4.50 13.10
C LYS A 77 -13.77 5.56 12.06
N ALA A 78 -13.02 5.15 11.02
CA ALA A 78 -12.62 6.04 9.94
C ALA A 78 -13.82 6.61 9.20
N TRP A 79 -14.82 5.80 8.88
CA TRP A 79 -16.05 6.26 8.24
C TRP A 79 -16.77 7.34 9.06
N LYS A 80 -16.90 7.16 10.36
CA LYS A 80 -17.57 8.13 11.24
C LYS A 80 -16.88 9.50 11.18
N ILE A 81 -15.56 9.53 11.26
CA ILE A 81 -14.79 10.80 11.18
C ILE A 81 -14.88 11.41 9.77
N LEU A 82 -14.83 10.56 8.73
CA LEU A 82 -14.91 11.00 7.35
C LEU A 82 -16.26 11.67 7.03
N GLU A 83 -17.38 11.11 7.54
CA GLU A 83 -18.71 11.69 7.37
C GLU A 83 -18.82 13.10 8.01
N ASP A 84 -18.16 13.31 9.12
CA ASP A 84 -18.12 14.64 9.76
C ASP A 84 -17.25 15.61 8.97
N LEU A 85 -16.08 15.16 8.46
CA LEU A 85 -15.24 15.96 7.57
C LEU A 85 -15.98 16.39 6.28
N GLU A 86 -16.75 15.48 5.68
CA GLU A 86 -17.51 15.80 4.46
C GLU A 86 -18.59 16.87 4.67
N LYS A 87 -19.17 16.95 5.86
CA LYS A 87 -20.14 18.00 6.22
C LYS A 87 -19.44 19.36 6.37
N GLU A 88 -18.25 19.36 6.98
CA GLU A 88 -17.51 20.59 7.28
C GLU A 88 -16.77 21.14 6.04
N ILE A 89 -16.23 20.28 5.18
CA ILE A 89 -15.49 20.65 3.97
C ILE A 89 -15.95 19.83 2.76
N PRO A 90 -17.15 20.07 2.26
CA PRO A 90 -17.73 19.31 1.14
C PRO A 90 -16.88 19.48 -0.13
N ASN A 91 -16.83 18.44 -0.95
CA ASN A 91 -16.08 18.36 -2.21
C ASN A 91 -14.56 18.55 -2.09
N ASN A 92 -14.01 18.39 -0.89
CA ASN A 92 -12.57 18.47 -0.68
C ASN A 92 -11.86 17.27 -1.34
N THR A 93 -10.90 17.53 -2.22
CA THR A 93 -10.23 16.47 -3.01
C THR A 93 -9.37 15.54 -2.15
N GLN A 94 -8.80 16.00 -1.03
CA GLN A 94 -8.08 15.13 -0.07
C GLN A 94 -9.04 14.21 0.68
N VAL A 95 -10.20 14.73 1.08
CA VAL A 95 -11.26 13.93 1.73
C VAL A 95 -11.79 12.89 0.74
N ASN A 96 -12.02 13.27 -0.52
CA ASN A 96 -12.43 12.33 -1.57
C ASN A 96 -11.37 11.26 -1.83
N TYR A 97 -10.08 11.60 -1.81
CA TYR A 97 -8.99 10.62 -1.95
C TYR A 97 -9.06 9.54 -0.86
N VAL A 98 -9.16 9.94 0.40
CA VAL A 98 -9.27 8.97 1.51
C VAL A 98 -10.57 8.18 1.43
N LYS A 99 -11.66 8.81 1.00
CA LYS A 99 -12.96 8.16 0.80
C LYS A 99 -12.90 7.04 -0.25
N VAL A 100 -12.24 7.28 -1.39
CA VAL A 100 -12.03 6.24 -2.42
C VAL A 100 -11.32 5.03 -1.81
N ASN A 101 -10.24 5.27 -1.08
CA ASN A 101 -9.46 4.21 -0.44
C ASN A 101 -10.24 3.49 0.66
N LEU A 102 -11.07 4.21 1.41
CA LEU A 102 -11.90 3.63 2.47
C LEU A 102 -13.05 2.79 1.91
N ILE A 103 -13.68 3.21 0.79
CA ILE A 103 -14.67 2.41 0.06
C ILE A 103 -14.03 1.09 -0.40
N MET A 104 -12.86 1.15 -1.02
CA MET A 104 -12.12 -0.03 -1.48
C MET A 104 -11.82 -0.97 -0.31
N GLN A 105 -11.35 -0.44 0.81
CA GLN A 105 -11.10 -1.24 2.02
C GLN A 105 -12.38 -1.88 2.56
N THR A 106 -13.50 -1.15 2.57
CA THR A 106 -14.82 -1.63 3.01
C THR A 106 -15.27 -2.84 2.18
N ILE A 107 -15.10 -2.76 0.85
CA ILE A 107 -15.38 -3.89 -0.06
C ILE A 107 -14.44 -5.07 0.25
N TRP A 108 -13.15 -4.82 0.38
CA TRP A 108 -12.15 -5.87 0.61
C TRP A 108 -12.27 -6.57 1.97
N LEU A 109 -12.77 -5.86 2.98
CA LEU A 109 -13.05 -6.43 4.30
C LEU A 109 -14.41 -7.16 4.36
N GLY A 110 -15.21 -7.11 3.29
CA GLY A 110 -16.55 -7.71 3.25
C GLY A 110 -17.59 -6.96 4.10
N LEU A 111 -17.37 -5.67 4.33
CA LEU A 111 -18.24 -4.80 5.15
C LEU A 111 -19.27 -4.05 4.32
N SER A 112 -19.16 -4.08 3.00
CA SER A 112 -20.08 -3.38 2.10
C SER A 112 -21.43 -4.11 2.03
N ASN A 113 -22.51 -3.36 2.25
CA ASN A 113 -23.87 -3.86 2.09
C ASN A 113 -24.29 -3.96 0.60
N ASN A 114 -23.64 -3.16 -0.27
CA ASN A 114 -23.89 -3.20 -1.71
C ASN A 114 -22.58 -2.92 -2.48
N PRO A 115 -21.73 -3.94 -2.66
CA PRO A 115 -20.41 -3.78 -3.29
C PRO A 115 -20.46 -3.14 -4.68
N LYS A 116 -21.49 -3.43 -5.48
CA LYS A 116 -21.62 -2.84 -6.83
C LYS A 116 -21.88 -1.34 -6.81
N VAL A 117 -22.70 -0.86 -5.88
CA VAL A 117 -22.94 0.58 -5.70
C VAL A 117 -21.68 1.26 -5.19
N ASP A 118 -21.00 0.66 -4.25
CA ASP A 118 -19.74 1.17 -3.71
C ASP A 118 -18.62 1.21 -4.76
N GLU A 119 -18.52 0.18 -5.61
CA GLU A 119 -17.60 0.17 -6.76
C GLU A 119 -17.87 1.33 -7.73
N GLN A 120 -19.13 1.54 -8.10
CA GLN A 120 -19.50 2.63 -9.00
C GLN A 120 -19.18 4.01 -8.38
N LYS A 121 -19.47 4.19 -7.09
CA LYS A 121 -19.15 5.42 -6.36
C LYS A 121 -17.63 5.65 -6.31
N MET A 122 -16.86 4.63 -6.05
CA MET A 122 -15.40 4.67 -6.01
C MET A 122 -14.81 5.06 -7.37
N ILE A 123 -15.29 4.45 -8.47
CA ILE A 123 -14.88 4.78 -9.84
C ILE A 123 -15.19 6.25 -10.15
N THR A 124 -16.38 6.73 -9.83
CA THR A 124 -16.80 8.12 -10.06
C THR A 124 -15.90 9.10 -9.30
N LEU A 125 -15.72 8.89 -7.99
CA LEU A 125 -14.88 9.76 -7.16
C LEU A 125 -13.41 9.76 -7.60
N SER A 126 -12.86 8.63 -8.02
CA SER A 126 -11.49 8.55 -8.52
C SER A 126 -11.30 9.33 -9.82
N ASN A 127 -12.31 9.33 -10.72
CA ASN A 127 -12.32 10.15 -11.93
C ASN A 127 -12.38 11.64 -11.62
N GLU A 128 -13.25 12.03 -10.68
CA GLU A 128 -13.37 13.42 -10.23
C GLU A 128 -12.08 13.94 -9.61
N ASN A 129 -11.45 13.16 -8.74
CA ASN A 129 -10.16 13.53 -8.14
C ASN A 129 -9.08 13.69 -9.20
N LEU A 130 -8.98 12.76 -10.13
CA LEU A 130 -8.00 12.83 -11.21
C LEU A 130 -8.20 14.10 -12.06
N LYS A 131 -9.45 14.46 -12.35
CA LYS A 131 -9.80 15.68 -13.10
C LYS A 131 -9.50 16.97 -12.32
N ASN A 132 -9.80 16.99 -11.02
CA ASN A 132 -9.80 18.21 -10.22
C ASN A 132 -8.43 18.52 -9.58
N ARG A 133 -7.66 17.49 -9.25
CA ARG A 133 -6.36 17.61 -8.60
C ARG A 133 -5.23 17.06 -9.46
N GLY A 134 -5.35 15.82 -9.94
CA GLY A 134 -4.44 15.16 -10.88
C GLY A 134 -3.01 15.04 -10.39
N ASN A 135 -2.80 14.79 -9.10
CA ASN A 135 -1.49 14.56 -8.54
C ASN A 135 -1.08 13.07 -8.59
N PHE A 136 0.12 12.74 -8.13
CA PHE A 136 0.64 11.37 -8.15
C PHE A 136 -0.26 10.35 -7.42
N ASP A 137 -0.88 10.73 -6.29
CA ASP A 137 -1.79 9.87 -5.53
C ASP A 137 -3.08 9.57 -6.30
N ASP A 138 -3.60 10.56 -7.05
CA ASP A 138 -4.82 10.39 -7.84
C ASP A 138 -4.59 9.42 -9.00
N TYR A 139 -3.46 9.55 -9.70
CA TYR A 139 -3.08 8.61 -10.75
C TYR A 139 -2.88 7.20 -10.20
N ALA A 140 -2.16 7.05 -9.08
CA ALA A 140 -1.95 5.76 -8.43
C ALA A 140 -3.26 5.12 -7.96
N THR A 141 -4.12 5.90 -7.29
CA THR A 141 -5.44 5.45 -6.84
C THR A 141 -6.31 5.04 -8.01
N LYS A 142 -6.34 5.84 -9.08
CA LYS A 142 -7.10 5.51 -10.30
C LYS A 142 -6.59 4.21 -10.94
N ALA A 143 -5.28 4.01 -11.02
CA ALA A 143 -4.70 2.76 -11.53
C ALA A 143 -5.16 1.55 -10.70
N ILE A 144 -5.17 1.64 -9.36
CA ILE A 144 -5.67 0.59 -8.49
C ILE A 144 -7.15 0.34 -8.70
N VAL A 145 -7.96 1.39 -8.73
CA VAL A 145 -9.42 1.29 -8.95
C VAL A 145 -9.71 0.61 -10.28
N GLU A 146 -9.03 1.00 -11.35
CA GLU A 146 -9.21 0.37 -12.68
C GLU A 146 -8.77 -1.09 -12.69
N LEU A 147 -7.68 -1.43 -12.01
CA LEU A 147 -7.16 -2.80 -12.00
C LEU A 147 -8.11 -3.78 -11.31
N TRP A 148 -8.65 -3.41 -10.14
CA TRP A 148 -9.45 -4.34 -9.31
C TRP A 148 -10.96 -4.22 -9.51
N HIS A 149 -11.45 -3.03 -9.82
CA HIS A 149 -12.89 -2.73 -9.82
C HIS A 149 -13.40 -2.11 -11.12
N GLY A 150 -12.53 -1.59 -11.99
CA GLY A 150 -12.89 -0.95 -13.26
C GLY A 150 -12.67 -1.83 -14.48
N SER A 151 -12.04 -1.25 -15.50
CA SER A 151 -11.84 -1.85 -16.84
C SER A 151 -10.95 -3.09 -16.84
N LYS A 152 -10.03 -3.20 -15.89
CA LYS A 152 -8.98 -4.24 -15.82
C LYS A 152 -8.06 -4.27 -17.06
N ASP A 153 -8.02 -3.15 -17.80
CA ASP A 153 -7.14 -2.96 -18.94
C ASP A 153 -5.71 -2.64 -18.46
N CYS A 154 -4.82 -3.58 -18.61
CA CYS A 154 -3.44 -3.44 -18.17
C CYS A 154 -2.70 -2.29 -18.86
N LYS A 155 -3.02 -1.97 -20.11
CA LYS A 155 -2.39 -0.82 -20.79
C LYS A 155 -2.77 0.48 -20.10
N LEU A 156 -4.07 0.72 -19.91
CA LEU A 156 -4.57 1.90 -19.19
C LEU A 156 -3.97 1.99 -17.77
N VAL A 157 -3.96 0.88 -17.05
CA VAL A 157 -3.50 0.83 -15.66
C VAL A 157 -2.01 1.11 -15.54
N VAL A 158 -1.20 0.58 -16.45
CA VAL A 158 0.24 0.86 -16.52
C VAL A 158 0.51 2.31 -16.89
N ASP A 159 -0.19 2.86 -17.89
CA ASP A 159 -0.06 4.27 -18.31
C ASP A 159 -0.38 5.23 -17.15
N LEU A 160 -1.45 4.94 -16.37
CA LEU A 160 -1.80 5.72 -15.19
C LEU A 160 -0.71 5.64 -14.10
N MET A 161 -0.14 4.46 -13.89
CA MET A 161 0.89 4.27 -12.89
C MET A 161 2.22 4.91 -13.31
N ASP A 162 2.61 4.79 -14.58
CA ASP A 162 3.77 5.49 -15.13
C ASP A 162 3.62 7.00 -14.91
N LYS A 163 2.43 7.55 -15.20
CA LYS A 163 2.15 8.98 -14.96
C LYS A 163 2.25 9.36 -13.49
N SER A 164 1.80 8.50 -12.58
CA SER A 164 1.97 8.74 -11.14
C SER A 164 3.44 8.84 -10.76
N LEU A 165 4.29 7.93 -11.25
CA LEU A 165 5.72 7.89 -10.95
C LEU A 165 6.51 9.03 -11.62
N ASP A 166 6.06 9.51 -12.78
CA ASP A 166 6.63 10.70 -13.44
C ASP A 166 6.42 11.98 -12.63
N LEU A 167 5.28 12.08 -11.93
CA LEU A 167 4.98 13.20 -11.05
C LEU A 167 5.75 13.16 -9.72
N GLY A 168 6.36 12.02 -9.40
CA GLY A 168 7.22 11.84 -8.25
C GLY A 168 7.20 10.40 -7.74
N LYS A 169 8.31 9.99 -7.15
CA LYS A 169 8.47 8.64 -6.58
C LYS A 169 8.40 8.72 -5.07
N TYR A 170 7.24 8.41 -4.53
CA TYR A 170 6.97 8.47 -3.10
C TYR A 170 6.57 7.09 -2.58
N ARG A 171 6.73 6.88 -1.29
CA ARG A 171 6.22 5.68 -0.62
C ARG A 171 4.75 5.40 -0.97
N GLY A 172 3.92 6.43 -1.05
CA GLY A 172 2.49 6.32 -1.33
C GLY A 172 2.16 5.70 -2.67
N ASN A 173 2.99 5.89 -3.70
CA ASN A 173 2.77 5.33 -5.03
C ASN A 173 3.70 4.18 -5.41
N LEU A 174 4.84 3.98 -4.75
CA LEU A 174 5.77 2.89 -5.04
C LEU A 174 5.19 1.50 -4.71
N TYR A 175 4.46 1.37 -3.60
CA TYR A 175 3.76 0.12 -3.30
C TYR A 175 2.65 -0.18 -4.33
N PRO A 176 1.70 0.74 -4.59
CA PRO A 176 0.75 0.56 -5.67
C PRO A 176 1.41 0.22 -7.01
N ALA A 177 2.50 0.90 -7.36
CA ALA A 177 3.22 0.64 -8.61
C ALA A 177 3.74 -0.80 -8.68
N SER A 178 4.39 -1.27 -7.62
CA SER A 178 4.87 -2.66 -7.58
C SER A 178 3.72 -3.67 -7.77
N ALA A 179 2.58 -3.45 -7.11
CA ALA A 179 1.42 -4.33 -7.24
C ALA A 179 0.81 -4.28 -8.65
N VAL A 180 0.59 -3.09 -9.20
CA VAL A 180 0.02 -2.85 -10.52
C VAL A 180 0.88 -3.49 -11.61
N TYR A 181 2.16 -3.18 -11.64
CA TYR A 181 3.08 -3.73 -12.62
C TYR A 181 3.18 -5.26 -12.54
N SER A 182 3.22 -5.80 -11.32
CA SER A 182 3.23 -7.25 -11.10
C SER A 182 1.98 -7.94 -11.65
N HIS A 183 0.79 -7.29 -11.54
CA HIS A 183 -0.46 -7.82 -12.08
C HIS A 183 -0.50 -7.77 -13.60
N CYS A 184 0.11 -6.75 -14.18
CA CYS A 184 0.13 -6.54 -15.61
C CYS A 184 1.31 -7.19 -16.34
N GLY A 185 2.16 -7.95 -15.62
CA GLY A 185 3.30 -8.66 -16.21
C GLY A 185 4.56 -7.81 -16.43
N GLU A 186 4.54 -6.54 -16.00
CA GLU A 186 5.68 -5.61 -16.07
C GLU A 186 6.64 -5.87 -14.88
N TYR A 187 7.20 -7.09 -14.83
CA TYR A 187 7.90 -7.59 -13.63
C TYR A 187 9.14 -6.77 -13.26
N ASP A 188 9.90 -6.29 -14.24
CA ASP A 188 11.11 -5.47 -13.98
C ASP A 188 10.72 -4.13 -13.33
N LYS A 189 9.66 -3.48 -13.82
CA LYS A 189 9.11 -2.27 -13.21
C LYS A 189 8.58 -2.56 -11.79
N ALA A 190 7.92 -3.71 -11.59
CA ALA A 190 7.41 -4.13 -10.29
C ALA A 190 8.53 -4.31 -9.26
N LEU A 191 9.58 -5.03 -9.61
CA LEU A 191 10.73 -5.27 -8.74
C LEU A 191 11.49 -3.97 -8.44
N SER A 192 11.71 -3.13 -9.45
CA SER A 192 12.36 -1.82 -9.29
C SER A 192 11.58 -0.93 -8.32
N SER A 193 10.25 -0.84 -8.48
CA SER A 193 9.39 -0.05 -7.60
C SER A 193 9.38 -0.58 -6.17
N ALA A 194 9.32 -1.91 -5.98
CA ALA A 194 9.37 -2.52 -4.65
C ALA A 194 10.72 -2.26 -3.95
N ARG A 195 11.84 -2.45 -4.65
CA ARG A 195 13.18 -2.22 -4.09
C ARG A 195 13.39 -0.78 -3.69
N LEU A 196 13.03 0.17 -4.56
CA LEU A 196 13.09 1.60 -4.21
C LEU A 196 12.16 1.92 -3.01
N GLY A 197 10.98 1.32 -2.96
CA GLY A 197 10.07 1.48 -1.83
C GLY A 197 10.66 0.99 -0.50
N LEU A 198 11.39 -0.14 -0.50
CA LEU A 198 12.09 -0.68 0.66
C LEU A 198 13.31 0.15 1.05
N GLU A 199 14.03 0.76 0.10
CA GLU A 199 15.11 1.71 0.38
C GLU A 199 14.58 2.95 1.13
N LEU A 200 13.42 3.47 0.71
CA LEU A 200 12.78 4.62 1.35
C LEU A 200 12.10 4.27 2.69
N LEU A 201 11.74 3.01 2.89
CA LEU A 201 11.07 2.52 4.09
C LEU A 201 11.63 1.15 4.50
N PRO A 202 12.83 1.07 5.07
CA PRO A 202 13.50 -0.19 5.41
C PRO A 202 12.69 -1.08 6.37
N ASN A 203 11.88 -0.48 7.23
CA ASN A 203 11.09 -1.22 8.22
C ASN A 203 9.81 -1.84 7.64
N ASP A 204 9.38 -1.42 6.44
CA ASP A 204 8.18 -1.89 5.73
C ASP A 204 7.03 -2.35 6.67
N PRO A 205 6.40 -1.43 7.41
CA PRO A 205 5.40 -1.79 8.40
C PRO A 205 4.27 -2.60 7.74
N ARG A 206 3.93 -3.73 8.36
CA ARG A 206 2.93 -4.69 7.86
C ARG A 206 3.33 -5.42 6.57
N TRP A 207 4.59 -5.38 6.18
CA TRP A 207 5.12 -6.16 5.07
C TRP A 207 4.46 -5.87 3.71
N VAL A 208 3.99 -4.66 3.52
CA VAL A 208 3.18 -4.29 2.36
C VAL A 208 4.01 -4.34 1.08
N ILE A 209 5.17 -3.68 1.09
CA ILE A 209 6.08 -3.65 -0.07
C ILE A 209 6.76 -5.00 -0.26
N THR A 210 7.21 -5.62 0.84
CA THR A 210 7.82 -6.96 0.83
C THR A 210 6.86 -8.00 0.25
N SER A 211 5.56 -7.94 0.57
CA SER A 211 4.58 -8.87 0.01
C SER A 211 4.46 -8.76 -1.50
N SER A 212 4.52 -7.53 -2.04
CA SER A 212 4.50 -7.31 -3.48
C SER A 212 5.78 -7.79 -4.17
N LEU A 213 6.94 -7.52 -3.57
CA LEU A 213 8.24 -7.99 -4.05
C LEU A 213 8.27 -9.52 -4.17
N VAL A 214 7.98 -10.23 -3.07
CA VAL A 214 8.08 -11.70 -3.06
C VAL A 214 7.00 -12.37 -3.89
N SER A 215 5.80 -11.77 -4.00
CA SER A 215 4.76 -12.25 -4.91
C SER A 215 5.17 -12.12 -6.37
N THR A 216 5.86 -11.04 -6.73
CA THR A 216 6.40 -10.85 -8.08
C THR A 216 7.51 -11.86 -8.38
N LEU A 217 8.45 -12.06 -7.45
CA LEU A 217 9.51 -13.08 -7.58
C LEU A 217 8.92 -14.49 -7.72
N PHE A 218 7.86 -14.81 -6.97
CA PHE A 218 7.16 -16.09 -7.06
C PHE A 218 6.48 -16.27 -8.42
N LYS A 219 5.83 -15.23 -8.97
CA LYS A 219 5.28 -15.25 -10.35
C LYS A 219 6.35 -15.58 -11.37
N MET A 220 7.53 -15.01 -11.21
CA MET A 220 8.69 -15.25 -12.09
C MET A 220 9.38 -16.61 -11.84
N SER A 221 8.88 -17.44 -10.92
CA SER A 221 9.52 -18.72 -10.50
C SER A 221 10.92 -18.53 -9.89
N LYS A 222 11.22 -17.36 -9.36
CA LYS A 222 12.49 -17.03 -8.71
C LYS A 222 12.45 -17.42 -7.23
N PHE A 223 12.17 -18.71 -6.95
CA PHE A 223 11.93 -19.23 -5.60
C PHE A 223 13.12 -19.05 -4.65
N LYS A 224 14.36 -19.15 -5.17
CA LYS A 224 15.56 -18.91 -4.38
C LYS A 224 15.63 -17.47 -3.88
N GLU A 225 15.37 -16.50 -4.77
CA GLU A 225 15.33 -15.08 -4.40
C GLU A 225 14.22 -14.79 -3.39
N VAL A 226 13.03 -15.42 -3.50
CA VAL A 226 11.97 -15.31 -2.49
C VAL A 226 12.45 -15.73 -1.11
N VAL A 227 13.16 -16.85 -1.04
CA VAL A 227 13.67 -17.39 0.24
C VAL A 227 14.75 -16.46 0.80
N GLU A 228 15.69 -16.01 -0.02
CA GLU A 228 16.77 -15.09 0.39
C GLU A 228 16.24 -13.77 0.96
N GLU A 229 15.21 -13.18 0.32
CA GLU A 229 14.59 -11.95 0.80
C GLU A 229 13.90 -12.12 2.15
N LEU A 230 13.25 -13.27 2.37
CA LEU A 230 12.44 -13.49 3.57
C LEU A 230 13.19 -14.10 4.75
N GLU A 231 14.28 -14.85 4.52
CA GLU A 231 14.95 -15.63 5.58
C GLU A 231 15.37 -14.78 6.80
N LYS A 232 15.72 -13.53 6.59
CA LYS A 232 16.15 -12.62 7.67
C LYS A 232 15.04 -12.33 8.68
N ASN A 233 13.80 -12.25 8.22
CA ASN A 233 12.68 -11.72 9.00
C ASN A 233 11.46 -12.66 9.06
N ILE A 234 11.48 -13.80 8.40
CA ILE A 234 10.33 -14.72 8.28
C ILE A 234 9.78 -15.22 9.62
N ASN A 235 10.57 -15.20 10.67
CA ASN A 235 10.17 -15.61 12.01
C ASN A 235 9.49 -14.52 12.83
N ALA A 236 9.42 -13.29 12.35
CA ALA A 236 8.73 -12.20 13.03
C ALA A 236 7.24 -12.57 13.27
N PRO A 237 6.66 -12.17 14.41
CA PRO A 237 5.32 -12.59 14.81
C PRO A 237 4.20 -11.99 13.95
N ASP A 238 4.46 -10.87 13.33
CA ASP A 238 3.54 -10.08 12.50
C ASP A 238 3.54 -10.45 11.01
N VAL A 239 4.37 -11.41 10.59
CA VAL A 239 4.40 -11.87 9.20
C VAL A 239 3.05 -12.43 8.79
N GLY A 240 2.46 -11.83 7.76
CA GLY A 240 1.14 -12.19 7.25
C GLY A 240 1.09 -13.57 6.56
N GLY A 241 -0.10 -14.17 6.57
CA GLY A 241 -0.33 -15.52 6.00
C GLY A 241 0.09 -15.66 4.55
N LEU A 242 -0.02 -14.57 3.75
CA LEU A 242 0.45 -14.56 2.37
C LEU A 242 1.94 -14.79 2.24
N ILE A 243 2.74 -13.96 2.93
CA ILE A 243 4.20 -14.05 2.88
C ILE A 243 4.64 -15.43 3.34
N LEU A 244 4.03 -15.93 4.41
CA LEU A 244 4.24 -17.32 4.86
C LEU A 244 3.87 -18.33 3.78
N GLY A 245 2.76 -18.13 3.06
CA GLY A 245 2.33 -18.98 1.95
C GLY A 245 3.32 -19.00 0.80
N VAL A 246 3.72 -17.83 0.32
CA VAL A 246 4.71 -17.68 -0.77
C VAL A 246 6.06 -18.27 -0.39
N TYR A 247 6.54 -18.03 0.84
CA TYR A 247 7.76 -18.64 1.35
C TYR A 247 7.66 -20.16 1.41
N THR A 248 6.55 -20.68 1.96
CA THR A 248 6.32 -22.14 2.10
C THR A 248 6.30 -22.80 0.73
N ALA A 249 5.54 -22.26 -0.22
CA ALA A 249 5.49 -22.77 -1.58
C ALA A 249 6.87 -22.72 -2.27
N SER A 250 7.62 -21.63 -2.09
CA SER A 250 8.99 -21.54 -2.62
C SER A 250 9.92 -22.57 -2.04
N GLN A 251 9.81 -22.89 -0.75
CA GLN A 251 10.58 -23.98 -0.13
C GLN A 251 10.19 -25.36 -0.67
N ILE A 252 8.92 -25.58 -1.01
CA ILE A 252 8.45 -26.83 -1.65
C ILE A 252 9.07 -26.95 -3.04
N GLU A 253 9.00 -25.89 -3.85
CA GLU A 253 9.57 -25.88 -5.21
C GLU A 253 11.10 -26.09 -5.22
N LEU A 254 11.79 -25.70 -4.15
CA LEU A 254 13.22 -25.94 -3.93
C LEU A 254 13.53 -27.31 -3.30
N GLY A 255 12.52 -28.15 -3.03
CA GLY A 255 12.71 -29.47 -2.41
C GLY A 255 12.91 -29.46 -0.89
N ASN A 256 12.81 -28.31 -0.22
CA ASN A 256 13.08 -28.14 1.21
C ASN A 256 11.85 -28.46 2.08
N MET A 257 11.30 -29.65 1.93
CA MET A 257 10.02 -30.09 2.53
C MET A 257 9.95 -29.92 4.07
N ASN A 258 11.04 -30.12 4.79
CA ASN A 258 11.06 -29.96 6.25
C ASN A 258 10.85 -28.49 6.68
N LYS A 259 11.51 -27.54 6.01
CA LYS A 259 11.31 -26.11 6.25
C LYS A 259 9.87 -25.71 5.88
N ALA A 260 9.37 -26.20 4.76
CA ALA A 260 8.01 -25.92 4.29
C ALA A 260 6.95 -26.40 5.31
N LYS A 261 7.03 -27.62 5.83
CA LYS A 261 6.10 -28.15 6.84
C LYS A 261 6.07 -27.31 8.11
N LYS A 262 7.24 -26.86 8.58
CA LYS A 262 7.34 -25.97 9.76
C LYS A 262 6.60 -24.64 9.54
N MET A 263 6.77 -24.02 8.37
CA MET A 263 6.08 -22.77 8.07
C MET A 263 4.59 -22.95 7.82
N PHE A 264 4.19 -24.05 7.19
CA PHE A 264 2.77 -24.37 6.98
C PHE A 264 1.98 -24.47 8.30
N SER A 265 2.58 -25.05 9.35
CA SER A 265 1.98 -25.07 10.69
C SER A 265 1.70 -23.67 11.25
N ARG A 266 2.51 -22.66 10.90
CA ARG A 266 2.26 -21.26 11.28
C ARG A 266 1.08 -20.68 10.48
N ILE A 267 0.96 -21.01 9.20
CA ILE A 267 -0.18 -20.59 8.37
C ILE A 267 -1.48 -21.09 8.99
N GLN A 268 -1.54 -22.38 9.35
CA GLN A 268 -2.72 -22.98 9.97
C GLN A 268 -3.09 -22.34 11.31
N LYS A 269 -2.11 -22.04 12.16
CA LYS A 269 -2.34 -21.34 13.43
C LYS A 269 -2.88 -19.92 13.25
N ASN A 270 -2.40 -19.21 12.23
CA ASN A 270 -2.81 -17.83 11.97
C ASN A 270 -4.19 -17.73 11.30
N GLY A 271 -4.70 -18.79 10.68
CA GLY A 271 -6.04 -18.89 10.07
C GLY A 271 -6.38 -17.84 8.99
N ARG A 272 -5.38 -17.10 8.49
CA ARG A 272 -5.59 -15.91 7.64
C ARG A 272 -5.38 -16.16 6.14
N LEU A 273 -4.91 -17.34 5.74
CA LEU A 273 -4.71 -17.66 4.33
C LEU A 273 -5.88 -18.51 3.84
N LYS A 274 -6.61 -17.99 2.86
CA LYS A 274 -7.77 -18.63 2.23
C LYS A 274 -7.59 -18.67 0.72
N LYS A 275 -8.12 -19.71 0.06
CA LYS A 275 -8.10 -19.83 -1.41
C LYS A 275 -8.74 -18.63 -2.09
N SER A 276 -9.89 -18.19 -1.57
CA SER A 276 -10.59 -17.01 -2.08
C SER A 276 -9.72 -15.74 -2.03
N ILE A 277 -8.96 -15.52 -0.96
CA ILE A 277 -8.05 -14.37 -0.84
C ILE A 277 -6.90 -14.48 -1.84
N ILE A 278 -6.30 -15.66 -1.99
CA ILE A 278 -5.22 -15.90 -2.95
C ILE A 278 -5.70 -15.58 -4.37
N LYS A 279 -6.85 -16.11 -4.77
CA LYS A 279 -7.40 -15.94 -6.14
C LYS A 279 -7.90 -14.54 -6.44
N THR A 280 -8.51 -13.85 -5.47
CA THR A 280 -9.17 -12.56 -5.76
C THR A 280 -8.28 -11.35 -5.53
N ARG A 281 -7.37 -11.41 -4.55
CA ARG A 281 -6.59 -10.23 -4.15
C ARG A 281 -5.15 -10.26 -4.61
N MET A 282 -4.56 -11.43 -4.69
CA MET A 282 -3.13 -11.55 -4.87
C MET A 282 -2.71 -11.92 -6.27
N PHE A 283 -3.43 -12.86 -6.84
CA PHE A 283 -3.16 -13.39 -8.17
C PHE A 283 -4.48 -13.49 -8.95
N PRO A 284 -5.19 -12.37 -9.20
CA PRO A 284 -6.49 -12.40 -9.82
C PRO A 284 -6.47 -12.81 -11.30
N LYS A 285 -5.29 -12.94 -11.89
CA LYS A 285 -5.10 -13.37 -13.27
C LYS A 285 -3.98 -14.41 -13.37
N GLY A 286 -4.17 -15.37 -14.25
CA GLY A 286 -3.17 -16.42 -14.54
C GLY A 286 -3.19 -17.58 -13.55
N ASP A 287 -2.28 -18.51 -13.74
CA ASP A 287 -2.16 -19.78 -13.02
C ASP A 287 -1.40 -19.69 -11.69
N THR A 288 -0.86 -18.52 -11.36
CA THR A 288 -0.01 -18.36 -10.17
C THR A 288 -0.76 -18.64 -8.87
N ALA A 289 -2.06 -18.27 -8.80
CA ALA A 289 -2.89 -18.58 -7.65
C ALA A 289 -3.03 -20.08 -7.46
N ASP A 290 -3.36 -20.81 -8.52
CA ASP A 290 -3.52 -22.26 -8.48
C ASP A 290 -2.19 -22.92 -8.16
N ARG A 291 -1.08 -22.50 -8.77
CA ARG A 291 0.27 -22.99 -8.44
C ARG A 291 0.63 -22.80 -6.97
N LEU A 292 0.31 -21.64 -6.38
CA LEU A 292 0.53 -21.39 -4.95
C LEU A 292 -0.31 -22.34 -4.09
N ILE A 293 -1.59 -22.49 -4.41
CA ILE A 293 -2.52 -23.37 -3.69
C ILE A 293 -2.06 -24.82 -3.82
N ASP A 294 -1.80 -25.30 -5.04
CA ASP A 294 -1.36 -26.68 -5.31
C ASP A 294 -0.05 -27.01 -4.59
N SER A 295 0.90 -26.07 -4.57
CA SER A 295 2.14 -26.25 -3.82
C SER A 295 1.88 -26.43 -2.32
N LEU A 296 1.04 -25.57 -1.73
CA LEU A 296 0.71 -25.63 -0.31
C LEU A 296 -0.08 -26.90 0.05
N GLU A 297 -1.00 -27.34 -0.82
CA GLU A 297 -1.83 -28.53 -0.61
C GLU A 297 -1.03 -29.84 -0.67
N LYS A 298 0.20 -29.84 -1.17
CA LYS A 298 1.15 -30.97 -1.00
C LYS A 298 1.47 -31.26 0.49
N ILE A 299 1.24 -30.28 1.38
CA ILE A 299 1.45 -30.44 2.82
C ILE A 299 0.14 -30.62 3.57
N GLY A 300 -0.88 -29.85 3.20
CA GLY A 300 -2.18 -29.91 3.87
C GLY A 300 -3.19 -28.92 3.27
N PRO A 301 -4.49 -29.05 3.61
CA PRO A 301 -5.55 -28.26 2.99
C PRO A 301 -5.45 -26.77 3.36
N ILE A 302 -5.78 -25.93 2.38
CA ILE A 302 -6.01 -24.49 2.55
C ILE A 302 -7.52 -24.26 2.57
N PRO A 303 -8.07 -23.51 3.56
CA PRO A 303 -9.50 -23.22 3.62
C PRO A 303 -9.94 -22.33 2.44
N ASP A 304 -11.23 -22.44 2.10
CA ASP A 304 -11.88 -21.63 1.06
C ASP A 304 -12.09 -20.18 1.49
#